data_afcd33e0e5cd244fe1fe1a38c8bb2e05
#
_entry.id   afcd33e0e5cd244fe1fe1a38c8bb2e05
#
_cell.length_a   1.000
_cell.length_b   1.000
_cell.length_c   1.000
_cell.angle_alpha   90.00
_cell.angle_beta   90.00
_cell.angle_gamma   90.00
#
_symmetry.space_group_name_H-M   'P 1'
#
loop_
_entity.id
_entity.type
_entity.pdbx_description
1 polymer ?
#
loop_
_entity_poly.entity_id
_entity_poly.type
_entity_poly.pdbx_seq_one_letter_code
_entity_poly.pdbx_strand_id
1 'polypeptide(L)' 'SLAQRLEVAIMLRKKHTYQEIAEKTGASTATISRVNRSLLYGSDGYNLILDKLEKRKDSKL' A
#
# COMPACT_ATOMS: atom_id res chain seq x y z
N SER A 1 10.75 4.87 3.76
CA SER A 1 11.17 3.49 4.02
C SER A 1 10.23 2.51 3.34
N LEU A 2 10.67 1.28 3.24
CA LEU A 2 9.86 0.22 2.63
C LEU A 2 8.57 -0.02 3.44
N ALA A 3 8.69 0.03 4.76
CA ALA A 3 7.53 -0.17 5.63
C ALA A 3 6.45 0.90 5.41
N GLN A 4 6.87 2.16 5.26
CA GLN A 4 5.94 3.25 4.97
C GLN A 4 5.25 3.05 3.63
N ARG A 5 5.99 2.65 2.62
CA ARG A 5 5.43 2.41 1.28
C ARG A 5 4.43 1.27 1.28
N LEU A 6 4.71 0.20 2.02
CA LEU A 6 3.77 -0.91 2.14
C LEU A 6 2.49 -0.48 2.83
N GLU A 7 2.60 0.35 3.86
CA GLU A 7 1.44 0.89 4.56
C GLU A 7 0.59 1.75 3.62
N VAL A 8 1.24 2.61 2.83
CA VAL A 8 0.56 3.41 1.82
C VAL A 8 -0.16 2.51 0.83
N ALA A 9 0.50 1.45 0.35
CA ALA A 9 -0.07 0.52 -0.61
C ALA A 9 -1.30 -0.19 -0.04
N ILE A 10 -1.24 -0.62 1.21
CA ILE A 10 -2.38 -1.26 1.88
C ILE A 10 -3.57 -0.32 1.93
N MET A 11 -3.34 0.92 2.33
CA MET A 11 -4.42 1.90 2.45
C MET A 11 -5.01 2.25 1.08
N LEU A 12 -4.18 2.31 0.04
CA LEU A 12 -4.67 2.54 -1.32
C LEU A 12 -5.57 1.39 -1.79
N ARG A 13 -5.21 0.17 -1.49
CA ARG A 13 -6.02 -1.00 -1.83
C ARG A 13 -7.36 -1.00 -1.09
N LYS A 14 -7.40 -0.40 0.09
CA LYS A 14 -8.63 -0.25 0.89
C LYS A 14 -9.44 0.98 0.51
N LYS A 15 -9.02 1.69 -0.53
CA LYS A 15 -9.73 2.84 -1.08
C LYS A 15 -9.76 4.07 -0.16
N HIS A 16 -8.74 4.25 0.67
CA HIS A 16 -8.58 5.47 1.43
C HIS A 16 -8.17 6.62 0.54
N THR A 17 -8.53 7.85 0.93
CA THR A 17 -8.12 9.04 0.18
C THR A 17 -6.65 9.32 0.41
N TYR A 18 -6.05 10.10 -0.50
CA TYR A 18 -4.66 10.51 -0.34
C TYR A 18 -4.45 11.31 0.94
N GLN A 19 -5.41 12.15 1.30
CA GLN A 19 -5.34 12.93 2.53
C GLN A 19 -5.29 12.03 3.76
N GLU A 20 -6.16 11.03 3.82
CA GLU A 20 -6.18 10.07 4.92
C GLU A 20 -4.86 9.33 5.02
N ILE A 21 -4.33 8.89 3.88
CA ILE A 21 -3.07 8.16 3.84
C ILE A 21 -1.92 9.03 4.31
N ALA A 22 -1.86 10.26 3.83
CA ALA A 22 -0.81 11.21 4.22
C ALA A 22 -0.83 11.47 5.72
N GLU A 23 -2.01 11.63 6.30
CA GLU A 23 -2.16 11.87 7.74
C GLU A 23 -1.74 10.65 8.56
N LYS A 24 -2.09 9.46 8.12
CA LYS A 24 -1.83 8.23 8.85
C LYS A 24 -0.38 7.77 8.74
N THR A 25 0.20 7.88 7.56
CA THR A 25 1.54 7.34 7.28
C THR A 25 2.64 8.37 7.31
N GLY A 26 2.29 9.65 7.21
CA GLY A 26 3.28 10.72 7.08
C GLY A 26 3.90 10.81 5.70
N ALA A 27 3.43 10.02 4.74
CA ALA A 27 3.96 10.05 3.38
C ALA A 27 3.46 11.29 2.63
N SER A 28 4.31 11.82 1.74
CA SER A 28 3.91 12.93 0.88
C SER A 28 2.96 12.44 -0.21
N THR A 29 2.18 13.36 -0.77
CA THR A 29 1.27 13.02 -1.86
C THR A 29 2.04 12.48 -3.08
N ALA A 30 3.28 12.97 -3.28
CA ALA A 30 4.13 12.46 -4.34
C ALA A 30 4.46 10.98 -4.14
N THR A 31 4.78 10.60 -2.90
CA THR A 31 5.06 9.21 -2.56
C THR A 31 3.81 8.34 -2.75
N ILE A 32 2.66 8.82 -2.27
CA ILE A 32 1.39 8.10 -2.41
C ILE A 32 1.04 7.88 -3.87
N SER A 33 1.19 8.92 -4.69
CA SER A 33 0.93 8.85 -6.13
C SER A 33 1.83 7.83 -6.81
N ARG A 34 3.11 7.82 -6.43
CA ARG A 34 4.09 6.87 -6.98
C ARG A 34 3.72 5.43 -6.64
N VAL A 35 3.36 5.18 -5.40
CA VAL A 35 2.95 3.84 -4.96
C VAL A 35 1.67 3.42 -5.69
N ASN A 36 0.73 4.34 -5.82
CA ASN A 36 -0.52 4.07 -6.53
C ASN A 36 -0.27 3.66 -7.98
N ARG A 37 0.66 4.32 -8.65
CA ARG A 37 1.06 3.95 -10.01
C ARG A 37 1.63 2.54 -10.06
N SER A 38 2.51 2.22 -9.12
CA SER A 38 3.10 0.89 -9.04
C SER A 38 2.02 -0.18 -8.86
N LEU A 39 1.00 0.10 -8.06
CA LEU A 39 -0.11 -0.83 -7.87
C LEU A 39 -0.92 -1.02 -9.16
N LEU A 40 -1.18 0.08 -9.87
CA LEU A 40 -1.96 0.04 -11.10
C LEU A 40 -1.25 -0.72 -12.21
N TYR A 41 0.06 -0.55 -12.33
CA TYR A 41 0.85 -1.22 -13.37
C TYR A 41 1.42 -2.55 -12.92
N GLY A 42 1.20 -2.95 -11.68
CA GLY A 42 1.73 -4.20 -11.16
C GLY A 42 3.24 -4.23 -11.01
N SER A 43 3.88 -3.05 -10.97
CA SER A 43 5.33 -2.96 -10.79
C SER A 43 5.71 -2.99 -9.31
N ASP A 44 7.01 -3.18 -9.05
CA ASP A 44 7.60 -3.20 -7.71
C ASP A 44 7.10 -4.32 -6.78
N GLY A 45 6.25 -5.20 -7.27
CA GLY A 45 5.80 -6.37 -6.52
C GLY A 45 4.88 -6.08 -5.35
N TYR A 46 4.33 -4.90 -5.24
CA TYR A 46 3.45 -4.54 -4.11
C TYR A 46 2.24 -5.47 -4.01
N ASN A 47 1.56 -5.70 -5.12
CA ASN A 47 0.37 -6.56 -5.12
C ASN A 47 0.69 -7.97 -4.67
N LEU A 48 1.83 -8.50 -5.14
CA LEU A 48 2.27 -9.84 -4.76
C LEU A 48 2.54 -9.93 -3.26
N ILE A 49 3.25 -8.93 -2.72
CA ILE A 49 3.58 -8.90 -1.30
C ILE A 49 2.31 -8.78 -0.46
N LEU A 50 1.40 -7.89 -0.85
CA LEU A 50 0.17 -7.67 -0.10
C LEU A 50 -0.74 -8.88 -0.15
N ASP A 51 -0.82 -9.57 -1.28
CA ASP A 51 -1.59 -10.79 -1.41
C ASP A 51 -1.04 -11.88 -0.49
N LYS A 52 0.27 -11.99 -0.38
CA LYS A 52 0.91 -12.94 0.52
C LYS A 52 0.59 -12.62 1.98
N LEU A 53 0.62 -11.36 2.35
CA LEU A 53 0.30 -10.93 3.71
C LEU A 53 -1.15 -11.23 4.06
N GLU A 54 -2.07 -11.00 3.14
CA GLU A 54 -3.48 -11.31 3.33
C GLU A 54 -3.71 -12.81 3.50
N LYS A 55 -3.06 -13.62 2.67
CA LYS A 55 -3.13 -15.07 2.79
C LYS A 55 -2.63 -15.56 4.14
N ARG A 56 -1.58 -14.94 4.66
CA ARG A 56 -1.05 -15.26 5.98
C ARG A 56 -2.06 -14.98 7.07
N LYS A 57 -2.78 -13.87 6.94
CA LYS A 57 -3.83 -13.50 7.88
C LYS A 57 -4.93 -14.54 7.90
N ASP A 58 -5.35 -14.99 6.73
CA ASP A 58 -6.40 -15.99 6.59
C ASP A 58 -5.98 -17.34 7.14
N SER A 59 -4.73 -17.72 6.93
CA SER A 59 -4.24 -19.01 7.39
C SER A 59 -4.05 -19.09 8.91
N LYS A 60 -4.10 -17.97 9.60
CA LYS A 60 -4.04 -17.94 11.07
C LYS A 60 -5.35 -18.29 11.73
N LEU A 61 -6.38 -18.32 10.96
CA LEU A 61 -7.71 -18.67 11.45
C LEU A 61 -7.89 -20.18 11.43
#